data_b2b791ba85d34927e47b6836d2207541
#
_entry.id   b2b791ba85d34927e47b6836d2207541
#
_cell.length_a   1.000
_cell.length_b   1.000
_cell.length_c   1.000
_cell.angle_alpha   90.00
_cell.angle_beta   90.00
_cell.angle_gamma   90.00
#
_symmetry.space_group_name_H-M   'P 1'
#
loop_
_entity.id
_entity.type
_entity.pdbx_description
1 polymer ?
#
loop_
_entity_poly.entity_id
_entity_poly.type
_entity_poly.pdbx_seq_one_letter_code
_entity_poly.pdbx_strand_id
1 'polypeptide(L)'
;MTLLRLAFSAIALALTCGPLHAAGLDPAAVTYTLPDKIKWEIIPGFAGAERAVMVGDPSKPGFYAVMIKWLPGNHFSHPHFHPHDRFITVLKGTWWVGSGTKFAPDSTVPMPAGTFVTHYGRQVHFDGAKDEETILLIVGDGPETPTPAETQ
;
A
#
# COMPACT_ATOMS: atom_id res chain seq x y z
N MET A 1 -27.93 74.47 -28.58
CA MET A 1 -27.25 73.57 -27.59
C MET A 1 -27.42 72.16 -28.05
N THR A 2 -26.38 71.57 -28.69
CA THR A 2 -26.43 70.25 -29.31
C THR A 2 -25.65 69.29 -28.43
N LEU A 3 -26.34 68.34 -27.80
CA LEU A 3 -25.75 67.28 -26.92
C LEU A 3 -25.14 66.15 -27.78
N LEU A 4 -23.82 66.05 -27.73
CA LEU A 4 -23.04 64.98 -28.35
C LEU A 4 -23.12 63.73 -27.45
N ARG A 5 -23.79 62.64 -27.92
CA ARG A 5 -23.81 61.37 -27.23
C ARG A 5 -22.62 60.54 -27.67
N LEU A 6 -21.68 60.32 -26.75
CA LEU A 6 -20.60 59.33 -26.93
C LEU A 6 -21.13 57.93 -26.65
N ALA A 7 -21.08 57.06 -27.65
CA ALA A 7 -21.38 55.63 -27.53
C ALA A 7 -20.07 54.91 -27.15
N PHE A 8 -20.02 54.30 -25.95
CA PHE A 8 -18.95 53.38 -25.56
C PHE A 8 -19.34 51.99 -26.09
N SER A 9 -18.57 51.50 -27.06
CA SER A 9 -18.62 50.06 -27.46
C SER A 9 -17.75 49.24 -26.54
N ALA A 10 -18.35 48.39 -25.72
CA ALA A 10 -17.64 47.41 -24.92
C ALA A 10 -17.32 46.19 -25.82
N ILE A 11 -16.02 45.99 -26.09
CA ILE A 11 -15.54 44.78 -26.77
C ILE A 11 -15.43 43.68 -25.70
N ALA A 12 -16.34 42.73 -25.70
CA ALA A 12 -16.25 41.53 -24.86
C ALA A 12 -15.23 40.56 -25.48
N LEU A 13 -14.08 40.43 -24.87
CA LEU A 13 -13.07 39.42 -25.22
C LEU A 13 -13.50 38.05 -24.64
N ALA A 14 -14.09 37.20 -25.48
CA ALA A 14 -14.43 35.84 -25.12
C ALA A 14 -13.14 34.98 -25.07
N LEU A 15 -12.66 34.70 -23.87
CA LEU A 15 -11.63 33.68 -23.68
C LEU A 15 -12.26 32.30 -23.94
N THR A 16 -12.00 31.73 -25.11
CA THR A 16 -12.30 30.32 -25.39
C THR A 16 -11.26 29.45 -24.67
N CYS A 17 -11.62 28.96 -23.48
CA CYS A 17 -10.86 27.90 -22.81
C CYS A 17 -11.09 26.60 -23.59
N GLY A 18 -10.17 26.26 -24.49
CA GLY A 18 -10.16 24.96 -25.16
C GLY A 18 -9.94 23.83 -24.11
N PRO A 19 -10.44 22.61 -24.34
CA PRO A 19 -10.18 21.50 -23.44
C PRO A 19 -8.68 21.25 -23.36
N LEU A 20 -8.09 21.39 -22.15
CA LEU A 20 -6.74 20.89 -21.87
C LEU A 20 -6.80 19.37 -22.02
N HIS A 21 -6.33 18.85 -23.14
CA HIS A 21 -6.01 17.44 -23.27
C HIS A 21 -4.72 17.22 -22.46
N ALA A 22 -4.85 16.60 -21.29
CA ALA A 22 -3.68 16.05 -20.61
C ALA A 22 -3.03 15.05 -21.57
N ALA A 23 -1.77 15.29 -21.93
CA ALA A 23 -1.00 14.32 -22.72
C ALA A 23 -0.95 13.01 -21.93
N GLY A 24 -1.39 11.90 -22.54
CA GLY A 24 -1.30 10.58 -21.93
C GLY A 24 0.17 10.23 -21.68
N LEU A 25 0.44 9.46 -20.60
CA LEU A 25 1.78 8.95 -20.36
C LEU A 25 2.18 7.94 -21.44
N ASP A 26 3.44 7.99 -21.86
CA ASP A 26 4.01 6.96 -22.70
C ASP A 26 4.13 5.65 -21.92
N PRO A 27 3.43 4.57 -22.28
CA PRO A 27 3.47 3.31 -21.54
C PRO A 27 4.83 2.60 -21.61
N ALA A 28 5.70 2.97 -22.56
CA ALA A 28 7.08 2.48 -22.62
C ALA A 28 7.98 3.15 -21.57
N ALA A 29 7.60 4.34 -21.10
CA ALA A 29 8.38 5.09 -20.11
C ALA A 29 7.79 4.96 -18.68
N VAL A 30 6.45 4.94 -18.55
CA VAL A 30 5.77 4.94 -17.26
C VAL A 30 4.54 4.04 -17.28
N THR A 31 4.47 3.12 -16.32
CA THR A 31 3.26 2.35 -16.00
C THR A 31 2.76 2.72 -14.61
N TYR A 32 1.46 2.64 -14.41
CA TYR A 32 0.85 2.89 -13.10
C TYR A 32 -0.38 2.02 -12.90
N THR A 33 -0.71 1.78 -11.62
CA THR A 33 -1.95 1.10 -11.22
C THR A 33 -2.70 2.02 -10.26
N LEU A 34 -3.90 2.45 -10.65
CA LEU A 34 -4.77 3.24 -9.77
C LEU A 34 -5.29 2.37 -8.61
N PRO A 35 -5.63 2.96 -7.46
CA PRO A 35 -6.08 2.21 -6.28
C PRO A 35 -7.28 1.30 -6.54
N ASP A 36 -8.23 1.73 -7.38
CA ASP A 36 -9.43 0.97 -7.77
C ASP A 36 -9.15 -0.15 -8.79
N LYS A 37 -7.92 -0.22 -9.30
CA LYS A 37 -7.46 -1.23 -10.27
C LYS A 37 -6.51 -2.25 -9.65
N ILE A 38 -6.15 -2.10 -8.37
CA ILE A 38 -5.34 -3.09 -7.65
C ILE A 38 -6.13 -4.40 -7.54
N LYS A 39 -5.52 -5.48 -7.98
CA LYS A 39 -6.11 -6.83 -7.91
C LYS A 39 -5.73 -7.48 -6.59
N TRP A 40 -6.65 -7.47 -5.66
CA TRP A 40 -6.50 -8.11 -4.37
C TRP A 40 -6.90 -9.59 -4.44
N GLU A 41 -6.09 -10.44 -3.84
CA GLU A 41 -6.30 -11.89 -3.77
C GLU A 41 -6.21 -12.34 -2.31
N ILE A 42 -7.14 -13.19 -1.87
CA ILE A 42 -7.10 -13.78 -0.54
C ILE A 42 -5.82 -14.59 -0.39
N ILE A 43 -5.13 -14.43 0.72
CA ILE A 43 -3.93 -15.23 1.02
C ILE A 43 -4.39 -16.65 1.39
N PRO A 44 -3.95 -17.69 0.66
CA PRO A 44 -4.36 -19.07 0.94
C PRO A 44 -4.10 -19.47 2.39
N GLY A 45 -5.13 -19.99 3.06
CA GLY A 45 -5.06 -20.40 4.46
C GLY A 45 -5.09 -19.24 5.47
N PHE A 46 -5.28 -18.00 5.03
CA PHE A 46 -5.33 -16.84 5.91
C PHE A 46 -6.42 -15.85 5.48
N ALA A 47 -7.62 -16.00 6.05
CA ALA A 47 -8.80 -15.21 5.67
C ALA A 47 -8.76 -13.73 6.15
N GLY A 48 -7.82 -13.37 7.02
CA GLY A 48 -7.71 -12.03 7.61
C GLY A 48 -6.95 -11.02 6.78
N ALA A 49 -6.39 -11.41 5.63
CA ALA A 49 -5.66 -10.51 4.75
C ALA A 49 -5.76 -10.88 3.27
N GLU A 50 -5.57 -9.87 2.43
CA GLU A 50 -5.46 -9.97 0.99
C GLU A 50 -4.08 -9.49 0.55
N ARG A 51 -3.59 -10.00 -0.58
CA ARG A 51 -2.32 -9.62 -1.20
C ARG A 51 -2.54 -9.14 -2.62
N ALA A 52 -1.76 -8.15 -3.05
CA ALA A 52 -1.62 -7.78 -4.44
C ALA A 52 -0.14 -7.75 -4.82
N VAL A 53 0.25 -8.49 -5.86
CA VAL A 53 1.62 -8.44 -6.40
C VAL A 53 1.72 -7.24 -7.33
N MET A 54 2.60 -6.30 -6.99
CA MET A 54 2.83 -5.07 -7.76
C MET A 54 3.99 -5.21 -8.73
N VAL A 55 5.07 -5.89 -8.30
CA VAL A 55 6.28 -6.13 -9.10
C VAL A 55 6.87 -7.49 -8.73
N GLY A 56 7.42 -8.19 -9.72
CA GLY A 56 8.16 -9.44 -9.54
C GLY A 56 7.28 -10.64 -9.20
N ASP A 57 7.91 -11.66 -8.64
CA ASP A 57 7.25 -12.89 -8.17
C ASP A 57 7.78 -13.23 -6.77
N PRO A 58 6.99 -13.00 -5.70
CA PRO A 58 7.46 -13.23 -4.33
C PRO A 58 7.79 -14.69 -4.01
N SER A 59 7.40 -15.64 -4.86
CA SER A 59 7.73 -17.07 -4.69
C SER A 59 9.09 -17.47 -5.26
N LYS A 60 9.75 -16.58 -6.01
CA LYS A 60 11.00 -16.85 -6.72
C LYS A 60 12.13 -15.95 -6.25
N PRO A 61 13.40 -16.33 -6.47
CA PRO A 61 14.54 -15.43 -6.26
C PRO A 61 14.42 -14.15 -7.08
N GLY A 62 14.81 -13.00 -6.48
CA GLY A 62 14.83 -11.69 -7.10
C GLY A 62 13.89 -10.71 -6.41
N PHE A 63 13.99 -9.45 -6.81
CA PHE A 63 13.22 -8.35 -6.24
C PHE A 63 11.71 -8.55 -6.44
N TYR A 64 10.95 -8.27 -5.38
CA TYR A 64 9.49 -8.18 -5.44
C TYR A 64 8.98 -6.95 -4.69
N ALA A 65 7.79 -6.51 -5.06
CA ALA A 65 6.97 -5.58 -4.30
C ALA A 65 5.54 -6.11 -4.23
N VAL A 66 5.00 -6.20 -3.02
CA VAL A 66 3.62 -6.62 -2.78
C VAL A 66 2.92 -5.62 -1.87
N MET A 67 1.62 -5.50 -2.02
CA MET A 67 0.78 -4.85 -1.03
C MET A 67 0.02 -5.91 -0.23
N ILE A 68 -0.08 -5.70 1.07
CA ILE A 68 -0.90 -6.50 1.98
C ILE A 68 -2.00 -5.61 2.53
N LYS A 69 -3.22 -6.09 2.46
CA LYS A 69 -4.39 -5.48 3.08
C LYS A 69 -4.89 -6.38 4.19
N TRP A 70 -4.70 -5.96 5.42
CA TRP A 70 -5.30 -6.58 6.59
C TRP A 70 -6.75 -6.10 6.73
N LEU A 71 -7.66 -7.02 6.92
CA LEU A 71 -9.06 -6.72 7.14
C LEU A 71 -9.31 -6.35 8.62
N PRO A 72 -10.32 -5.51 8.93
CA PRO A 72 -10.76 -5.28 10.31
C PRO A 72 -11.23 -6.58 10.96
N GLY A 73 -11.03 -6.75 12.26
CA GLY A 73 -11.55 -7.92 12.98
C GLY A 73 -10.52 -8.66 13.83
N ASN A 74 -9.46 -7.99 14.23
CA ASN A 74 -8.43 -8.56 15.10
C ASN A 74 -7.74 -9.78 14.47
N HIS A 75 -7.36 -9.65 13.21
CA HIS A 75 -6.66 -10.68 12.46
C HIS A 75 -5.15 -10.54 12.63
N PHE A 76 -4.48 -11.63 13.00
CA PHE A 76 -3.03 -11.68 13.17
C PHE A 76 -2.43 -12.92 12.51
N SER A 77 -1.26 -12.78 11.92
CA SER A 77 -0.39 -13.91 11.60
C SER A 77 0.16 -14.51 12.90
N HIS A 78 0.35 -15.81 12.93
CA HIS A 78 1.06 -16.48 14.03
C HIS A 78 2.59 -16.30 13.90
N PRO A 79 3.38 -16.49 14.98
CA PRO A 79 4.81 -16.37 14.95
C PRO A 79 5.47 -17.15 13.80
N HIS A 80 6.19 -16.42 12.96
CA HIS A 80 6.87 -16.95 11.78
C HIS A 80 8.09 -16.08 11.45
N PHE A 81 8.90 -16.54 10.51
CA PHE A 81 10.00 -15.77 9.93
C PHE A 81 10.04 -15.94 8.41
N HIS A 82 10.73 -15.04 7.74
CA HIS A 82 11.05 -15.10 6.31
C HIS A 82 12.53 -15.30 6.09
N PRO A 83 12.98 -15.89 4.98
CA PRO A 83 14.39 -16.15 4.75
C PRO A 83 15.25 -14.89 4.61
N HIS A 84 14.68 -13.81 4.06
CA HIS A 84 15.37 -12.55 3.74
C HIS A 84 14.75 -11.35 4.46
N ASP A 85 15.49 -10.25 4.50
CA ASP A 85 14.98 -8.97 5.00
C ASP A 85 13.82 -8.48 4.16
N ARG A 86 12.83 -7.88 4.83
CA ARG A 86 11.70 -7.21 4.19
C ARG A 86 11.59 -5.78 4.69
N PHE A 87 11.36 -4.85 3.77
CA PHE A 87 11.21 -3.44 4.04
C PHE A 87 9.75 -3.06 3.85
N ILE A 88 9.13 -2.56 4.90
CA ILE A 88 7.68 -2.42 4.98
C ILE A 88 7.33 -0.97 5.28
N THR A 89 6.41 -0.41 4.50
CA THR A 89 5.83 0.91 4.78
C THR A 89 4.34 0.76 5.04
N VAL A 90 3.87 1.30 6.15
CA VAL A 90 2.44 1.37 6.46
C VAL A 90 1.83 2.50 5.64
N LEU A 91 0.93 2.17 4.69
CA LEU A 91 0.29 3.14 3.80
C LEU A 91 -1.03 3.67 4.37
N LYS A 92 -1.75 2.83 5.13
CA LYS A 92 -3.07 3.16 5.70
C LYS A 92 -3.29 2.39 7.00
N GLY A 93 -4.02 2.99 7.93
CA GLY A 93 -4.40 2.36 9.19
C GLY A 93 -3.24 2.21 10.17
N THR A 94 -3.43 1.33 11.15
CA THR A 94 -2.44 0.99 12.17
C THR A 94 -2.11 -0.50 12.10
N TRP A 95 -0.86 -0.81 11.76
CA TRP A 95 -0.34 -2.17 11.77
C TRP A 95 0.22 -2.51 13.15
N TRP A 96 -0.09 -3.68 13.67
CA TRP A 96 0.29 -4.13 15.01
C TRP A 96 1.34 -5.23 14.89
N VAL A 97 2.52 -5.01 15.49
CA VAL A 97 3.69 -5.89 15.32
C VAL A 97 4.19 -6.40 16.66
N GLY A 98 4.44 -7.68 16.73
CA GLY A 98 5.11 -8.35 17.84
C GLY A 98 6.33 -9.13 17.36
N SER A 99 7.22 -9.48 18.29
CA SER A 99 8.41 -10.29 18.02
C SER A 99 8.54 -11.45 19.00
N GLY A 100 9.26 -12.50 18.58
CA GLY A 100 9.45 -13.71 19.36
C GLY A 100 8.49 -14.84 19.00
N THR A 101 8.70 -15.99 19.64
CA THR A 101 8.01 -17.24 19.31
C THR A 101 6.68 -17.43 20.04
N LYS A 102 6.41 -16.63 21.07
CA LYS A 102 5.16 -16.69 21.83
C LYS A 102 4.12 -15.76 21.17
N PHE A 103 3.00 -16.31 20.76
CA PHE A 103 1.89 -15.53 20.21
C PHE A 103 1.20 -14.69 21.30
N ALA A 104 1.31 -13.36 21.20
CA ALA A 104 0.79 -12.43 22.19
C ALA A 104 0.25 -11.15 21.51
N PRO A 105 -0.91 -11.21 20.80
CA PRO A 105 -1.46 -10.07 20.06
C PRO A 105 -1.69 -8.81 20.92
N ASP A 106 -2.00 -9.00 22.22
CA ASP A 106 -2.24 -7.88 23.16
C ASP A 106 -0.94 -7.12 23.52
N SER A 107 0.23 -7.74 23.28
CA SER A 107 1.55 -7.14 23.56
C SER A 107 2.20 -6.54 22.30
N THR A 108 1.46 -6.39 21.22
CA THR A 108 1.96 -5.81 19.96
C THR A 108 2.12 -4.30 20.05
N VAL A 109 3.06 -3.77 19.27
CA VAL A 109 3.36 -2.33 19.15
C VAL A 109 2.60 -1.76 17.95
N PRO A 110 1.87 -0.65 18.10
CA PRO A 110 1.17 -0.01 16.98
C PRO A 110 2.14 0.75 16.07
N MET A 111 2.00 0.52 14.78
CA MET A 111 2.73 1.18 13.69
C MET A 111 1.73 1.93 12.82
N PRO A 112 1.50 3.24 13.02
CA PRO A 112 0.55 4.02 12.23
C PRO A 112 1.04 4.26 10.81
N ALA A 113 0.15 4.71 9.91
CA ALA A 113 0.49 5.09 8.54
C ALA A 113 1.68 6.06 8.51
N GLY A 114 2.61 5.83 7.56
CA GLY A 114 3.89 6.53 7.45
C GLY A 114 5.04 5.85 8.18
N THR A 115 4.79 4.84 9.04
CA THR A 115 5.85 4.09 9.71
C THR A 115 6.60 3.22 8.69
N PHE A 116 7.94 3.21 8.79
CA PHE A 116 8.83 2.31 8.08
C PHE A 116 9.36 1.24 9.03
N VAL A 117 9.28 -0.02 8.64
CA VAL A 117 9.68 -1.18 9.47
C VAL A 117 10.59 -2.10 8.66
N THR A 118 11.61 -2.63 9.30
CA THR A 118 12.42 -3.72 8.75
C THR A 118 12.13 -5.01 9.51
N HIS A 119 11.65 -6.02 8.81
CA HIS A 119 11.66 -7.39 9.30
C HIS A 119 12.96 -8.05 8.83
N TYR A 120 13.85 -8.30 9.76
CA TYR A 120 15.13 -8.97 9.47
C TYR A 120 14.90 -10.44 9.12
N GLY A 121 15.64 -10.91 8.14
CA GLY A 121 15.59 -12.31 7.71
C GLY A 121 15.85 -13.27 8.88
N ARG A 122 15.06 -14.34 8.94
CA ARG A 122 15.11 -15.39 9.96
C ARG A 122 14.83 -14.94 11.40
N GLN A 123 14.37 -13.71 11.60
CA GLN A 123 13.91 -13.23 12.91
C GLN A 123 12.41 -13.41 13.05
N VAL A 124 12.00 -14.01 14.16
CA VAL A 124 10.60 -14.37 14.40
C VAL A 124 9.77 -13.15 14.78
N HIS A 125 8.67 -12.98 14.12
CA HIS A 125 7.68 -11.93 14.35
C HIS A 125 6.26 -12.47 14.12
N PHE A 126 5.29 -11.70 14.56
CA PHE A 126 3.86 -11.86 14.26
C PHE A 126 3.24 -10.47 14.13
N ASP A 127 2.23 -10.33 13.32
CA ASP A 127 1.69 -9.02 12.98
C ASP A 127 0.25 -9.11 12.50
N GLY A 128 -0.45 -7.97 12.48
CA GLY A 128 -1.85 -7.95 12.08
C GLY A 128 -2.52 -6.60 12.17
N ALA A 129 -3.84 -6.60 12.06
CA ALA A 129 -4.69 -5.44 12.28
C ALA A 129 -5.78 -5.77 13.30
N LYS A 130 -6.20 -4.74 14.07
CA LYS A 130 -7.29 -4.84 15.04
C LYS A 130 -8.61 -4.35 14.43
N ASP A 131 -8.97 -3.13 14.67
CA ASP A 131 -10.32 -2.62 14.42
C ASP A 131 -10.49 -1.96 13.06
N GLU A 132 -9.38 -1.65 12.36
CA GLU A 132 -9.39 -0.93 11.09
C GLU A 132 -8.64 -1.66 9.98
N GLU A 133 -9.04 -1.41 8.74
CA GLU A 133 -8.31 -1.87 7.56
C GLU A 133 -6.91 -1.24 7.53
N THR A 134 -5.90 -2.08 7.39
CA THR A 134 -4.50 -1.64 7.31
C THR A 134 -3.89 -2.08 5.98
N ILE A 135 -3.22 -1.15 5.30
CA ILE A 135 -2.55 -1.42 4.02
C ILE A 135 -1.06 -1.18 4.16
N LEU A 136 -0.27 -2.16 3.75
CA LEU A 136 1.18 -2.16 3.77
C LEU A 136 1.72 -2.23 2.33
N LEU A 137 2.86 -1.60 2.09
CA LEU A 137 3.76 -1.93 0.98
C LEU A 137 4.95 -2.68 1.54
N ILE A 138 5.22 -3.86 1.01
CA ILE A 138 6.37 -4.70 1.37
C ILE A 138 7.25 -4.88 0.14
N VAL A 139 8.55 -4.62 0.30
CA VAL A 139 9.55 -4.89 -0.74
C VAL A 139 10.67 -5.75 -0.15
N GLY A 140 11.25 -6.59 -0.99
CA GLY A 140 12.34 -7.49 -0.57
C GLY A 140 12.86 -8.32 -1.73
N ASP A 141 13.73 -9.26 -1.38
CA ASP A 141 14.17 -10.31 -2.29
C ASP A 141 13.49 -11.63 -1.94
N GLY A 142 12.96 -12.27 -2.96
CA GLY A 142 12.31 -13.59 -2.82
C GLY A 142 13.28 -14.77 -2.77
N PRO A 143 12.79 -15.93 -2.37
CA PRO A 143 11.41 -16.24 -2.04
C PRO A 143 10.99 -15.69 -0.66
N GLU A 144 9.75 -15.20 -0.54
CA GLU A 144 9.21 -14.65 0.70
C GLU A 144 8.54 -15.70 1.61
N THR A 145 8.69 -16.97 1.33
CA THR A 145 7.98 -18.07 2.00
C THR A 145 8.06 -17.96 3.52
N PRO A 146 6.94 -17.83 4.25
CA PRO A 146 6.94 -17.80 5.71
C PRO A 146 7.22 -19.19 6.27
N THR A 147 8.00 -19.24 7.35
CA THR A 147 8.27 -20.47 8.11
C THR A 147 7.66 -20.31 9.50
N PRO A 148 6.70 -21.16 9.91
CA PRO A 148 6.13 -21.13 11.25
C PRO A 148 7.19 -21.33 12.34
N ALA A 149 7.06 -20.59 13.44
CA ALA A 149 8.03 -20.61 14.56
C ALA A 149 7.37 -20.43 15.93
N GLU A 150 6.05 -20.65 16.03
CA GLU A 150 5.34 -20.54 17.29
C GLU A 150 5.76 -21.63 18.28
N THR A 151 5.98 -21.24 19.54
CA THR A 151 6.17 -22.17 20.66
C THR A 151 4.94 -22.18 21.55
N GLN A 152 4.62 -23.36 22.08
CA GLN A 152 3.54 -23.54 23.05
C GLN A 152 3.87 -22.90 24.41
#